data_df7cfc9070b49248e7061bd07cd3ced8
#
_entry.id   df7cfc9070b49248e7061bd07cd3ced8
#
_cell.length_a   1.000
_cell.length_b   1.000
_cell.length_c   1.000
_cell.angle_alpha   90.00
_cell.angle_beta   90.00
_cell.angle_gamma   90.00
#
_symmetry.space_group_name_H-M   'P 1'
#
loop_
_entity.id
_entity.type
_entity.pdbx_description
1 polymer ?
#
loop_
_entity_poly.entity_id
_entity_poly.type
_entity_poly.pdbx_seq_one_letter_code
_entity_poly.pdbx_strand_id
1 'polypeptide(L)'
;MTKNLVCYKRLPLWTAETLPKPFRQKHNTRKDVWAKLTILKGKLQFTELTEDNEVVKEHIFTPESNIPFVEPQAWHRVAPLSDDLECFLEFYCEPKNYFKNKYDINPAHSEVVEALKTIKPCKTLDLGSGQGRNSLFLSKLGFEVTAVDNNIPALEFLMETSKIENLDIKIGSYDINTAALRNTYDFILSTVVLMFIEEQSIPNVIKNMQDQTNLGGYNLIVAAMSTDDTPCPLPFPFTFKENELKEYYKDWEFIKYNEDFGQLHKTDANGNRFKLRFATMLAKKIK
;
A
#
# COMPACT_ATOMS: atom_id res chain seq x y z
N MET A 1 -12.66 16.79 7.77
CA MET A 1 -11.75 16.70 6.62
C MET A 1 -12.33 15.70 5.65
N THR A 2 -12.65 16.10 4.42
CA THR A 2 -13.06 15.16 3.36
C THR A 2 -11.91 14.21 3.08
N LYS A 3 -12.10 12.92 3.36
CA LYS A 3 -11.12 11.89 3.05
C LYS A 3 -10.93 11.87 1.52
N ASN A 4 -9.68 11.90 1.06
CA ASN A 4 -9.36 11.77 -0.37
C ASN A 4 -9.55 10.29 -0.75
N LEU A 5 -10.77 9.91 -1.15
CA LEU A 5 -11.11 8.54 -1.54
C LEU A 5 -10.98 8.37 -3.05
N VAL A 6 -10.49 7.20 -3.46
CA VAL A 6 -10.38 6.80 -4.87
C VAL A 6 -11.24 5.57 -5.16
N CYS A 7 -11.98 5.61 -6.28
CA CYS A 7 -12.75 4.46 -6.74
C CYS A 7 -11.80 3.38 -7.29
N TYR A 8 -11.91 2.15 -6.76
CA TYR A 8 -11.10 1.03 -7.24
C TYR A 8 -11.93 -0.05 -7.94
N LYS A 9 -13.27 -0.02 -7.75
CA LYS A 9 -14.17 -1.01 -8.37
C LYS A 9 -15.55 -0.40 -8.57
N ARG A 10 -16.10 -0.57 -9.78
CA ARG A 10 -17.51 -0.29 -10.09
C ARG A 10 -18.18 -1.61 -10.46
N LEU A 11 -19.34 -1.86 -9.89
CA LEU A 11 -20.16 -3.02 -10.20
C LEU A 11 -21.07 -2.73 -11.40
N PRO A 12 -21.57 -3.77 -12.10
CA PRO A 12 -22.50 -3.60 -13.19
C PRO A 12 -23.77 -2.84 -12.78
N LEU A 13 -24.50 -2.35 -13.76
CA LEU A 13 -25.83 -1.81 -13.57
C LEU A 13 -26.79 -2.93 -13.12
N TRP A 14 -27.58 -2.65 -12.12
CA TRP A 14 -28.62 -3.53 -11.60
C TRP A 14 -30.01 -2.93 -11.81
N THR A 15 -30.97 -3.80 -12.09
CA THR A 15 -32.43 -3.52 -12.08
C THR A 15 -33.07 -4.09 -10.81
N ALA A 16 -34.36 -3.85 -10.63
CA ALA A 16 -35.13 -4.47 -9.56
C ALA A 16 -35.02 -6.02 -9.54
N GLU A 17 -34.92 -6.64 -10.70
CA GLU A 17 -34.77 -8.10 -10.83
C GLU A 17 -33.33 -8.57 -10.58
N THR A 18 -32.33 -7.86 -11.13
CA THR A 18 -30.92 -8.28 -11.15
C THR A 18 -30.14 -7.81 -9.92
N LEU A 19 -30.73 -7.00 -9.02
CA LEU A 19 -30.11 -6.61 -7.76
C LEU A 19 -29.75 -7.86 -6.93
N PRO A 20 -28.46 -8.13 -6.65
CA PRO A 20 -28.04 -9.41 -6.07
C PRO A 20 -28.65 -9.67 -4.70
N LYS A 21 -29.07 -10.91 -4.45
CA LYS A 21 -29.68 -11.34 -3.19
C LYS A 21 -28.84 -10.99 -1.94
N PRO A 22 -27.49 -11.13 -1.93
CA PRO A 22 -26.69 -10.76 -0.76
C PRO A 22 -26.85 -9.31 -0.32
N PHE A 23 -27.08 -8.36 -1.24
CA PHE A 23 -27.32 -6.96 -0.90
C PHE A 23 -28.70 -6.69 -0.30
N ARG A 24 -29.67 -7.58 -0.58
CA ARG A 24 -31.03 -7.50 0.01
C ARG A 24 -31.07 -8.06 1.44
N GLN A 25 -30.02 -8.73 1.87
CA GLN A 25 -29.84 -9.24 3.22
C GLN A 25 -28.89 -8.31 3.99
N LYS A 26 -28.81 -8.48 5.31
CA LYS A 26 -27.87 -7.78 6.14
C LYS A 26 -26.43 -8.03 5.68
N HIS A 27 -25.71 -6.97 5.37
CA HIS A 27 -24.31 -7.00 4.99
C HIS A 27 -23.61 -5.70 5.39
N ASN A 28 -22.28 -5.67 5.26
CA ASN A 28 -21.48 -4.47 5.43
C ASN A 28 -20.34 -4.42 4.41
N THR A 29 -19.63 -3.29 4.35
CA THR A 29 -18.37 -3.16 3.62
C THR A 29 -17.20 -3.66 4.47
N ARG A 30 -16.10 -4.03 3.82
CA ARG A 30 -14.86 -4.39 4.52
C ARG A 30 -14.29 -3.17 5.27
N LYS A 31 -13.43 -3.44 6.23
CA LYS A 31 -12.62 -2.40 6.88
C LYS A 31 -11.87 -1.57 5.83
N ASP A 32 -11.83 -0.25 6.00
CA ASP A 32 -11.16 0.71 5.09
C ASP A 32 -11.73 0.73 3.64
N VAL A 33 -12.97 0.27 3.45
CA VAL A 33 -13.71 0.29 2.18
C VAL A 33 -15.02 1.05 2.33
N TRP A 34 -15.18 2.11 1.57
CA TRP A 34 -16.41 2.89 1.43
C TRP A 34 -17.19 2.43 0.20
N ALA A 35 -18.50 2.53 0.27
CA ALA A 35 -19.35 2.28 -0.90
C ALA A 35 -20.16 3.53 -1.28
N LYS A 36 -20.37 3.74 -2.57
CA LYS A 36 -21.21 4.81 -3.12
C LYS A 36 -22.26 4.20 -4.00
N LEU A 37 -23.51 4.30 -3.58
CA LEU A 37 -24.68 3.90 -4.36
C LEU A 37 -25.12 5.07 -5.25
N THR A 38 -25.45 4.78 -6.50
CA THR A 38 -26.04 5.73 -7.44
C THR A 38 -27.33 5.14 -7.99
N ILE A 39 -28.43 5.89 -7.89
CA ILE A 39 -29.72 5.54 -8.48
C ILE A 39 -29.86 6.33 -9.79
N LEU A 40 -30.16 5.65 -10.89
CA LEU A 40 -30.38 6.26 -12.20
C LEU A 40 -31.86 6.41 -12.53
N LYS A 41 -32.69 5.43 -12.07
CA LYS A 41 -34.15 5.42 -12.20
C LYS A 41 -34.79 4.72 -11.00
N GLY A 42 -36.05 5.04 -10.78
CA GLY A 42 -36.89 4.37 -9.78
C GLY A 42 -36.54 4.72 -8.35
N LYS A 43 -36.88 3.81 -7.44
CA LYS A 43 -36.75 4.00 -5.98
C LYS A 43 -36.14 2.77 -5.34
N LEU A 44 -35.23 3.01 -4.38
CA LEU A 44 -34.58 1.98 -3.58
C LEU A 44 -34.68 2.33 -2.09
N GLN A 45 -35.10 1.37 -1.26
CA GLN A 45 -35.02 1.46 0.19
C GLN A 45 -33.63 1.07 0.65
N PHE A 46 -33.04 1.89 1.49
CA PHE A 46 -31.79 1.63 2.20
C PHE A 46 -32.07 1.60 3.69
N THR A 47 -31.81 0.46 4.34
CA THR A 47 -32.05 0.26 5.76
C THR A 47 -30.71 0.15 6.49
N GLU A 48 -30.40 1.10 7.36
CA GLU A 48 -29.28 1.04 8.30
C GLU A 48 -29.60 0.07 9.44
N LEU A 49 -28.64 -0.77 9.79
CA LEU A 49 -28.81 -1.85 10.77
C LEU A 49 -27.73 -1.80 11.86
N THR A 50 -28.08 -2.31 13.04
CA THR A 50 -27.08 -2.69 14.04
C THR A 50 -26.41 -4.03 13.68
N GLU A 51 -25.35 -4.38 14.42
CA GLU A 51 -24.73 -5.71 14.31
C GLU A 51 -25.71 -6.84 14.64
N ASP A 52 -26.68 -6.60 15.51
CA ASP A 52 -27.74 -7.57 15.89
C ASP A 52 -28.95 -7.57 14.95
N ASN A 53 -28.83 -6.87 13.78
CA ASN A 53 -29.88 -6.79 12.75
C ASN A 53 -31.11 -5.97 13.14
N GLU A 54 -31.02 -5.11 14.14
CA GLU A 54 -32.06 -4.15 14.47
C GLU A 54 -32.06 -2.98 13.49
N VAL A 55 -33.23 -2.47 13.13
CA VAL A 55 -33.37 -1.33 12.24
C VAL A 55 -33.03 -0.04 12.99
N VAL A 56 -32.01 0.68 12.52
CA VAL A 56 -31.62 2.00 13.04
C VAL A 56 -32.38 3.10 12.31
N LYS A 57 -32.35 3.05 10.97
CA LYS A 57 -32.99 4.06 10.11
C LYS A 57 -33.28 3.51 8.73
N GLU A 58 -34.37 4.04 8.12
CA GLU A 58 -34.73 3.72 6.75
C GLU A 58 -34.69 4.99 5.89
N HIS A 59 -34.19 4.84 4.67
CA HIS A 59 -34.12 5.89 3.67
C HIS A 59 -34.72 5.39 2.36
N ILE A 60 -35.38 6.28 1.64
CA ILE A 60 -35.80 6.04 0.25
C ILE A 60 -34.93 6.90 -0.63
N PHE A 61 -34.17 6.27 -1.51
CA PHE A 61 -33.31 6.94 -2.46
C PHE A 61 -33.91 6.91 -3.87
N THR A 62 -33.79 8.04 -4.55
CA THR A 62 -34.20 8.30 -5.93
C THR A 62 -33.02 8.92 -6.71
N PRO A 63 -33.11 9.14 -8.01
CA PRO A 63 -32.06 9.83 -8.78
C PRO A 63 -31.66 11.21 -8.24
N GLU A 64 -32.61 11.92 -7.61
CA GLU A 64 -32.40 13.26 -7.05
C GLU A 64 -31.80 13.25 -5.64
N SER A 65 -31.67 12.08 -5.05
CA SER A 65 -31.17 11.93 -3.68
C SER A 65 -29.67 12.17 -3.60
N ASN A 66 -29.26 13.03 -2.64
CA ASN A 66 -27.84 13.14 -2.31
C ASN A 66 -27.43 11.99 -1.38
N ILE A 67 -27.12 10.83 -1.94
CA ILE A 67 -26.78 9.62 -1.19
C ILE A 67 -25.36 9.77 -0.61
N PRO A 68 -25.17 9.67 0.71
CA PRO A 68 -23.83 9.72 1.32
C PRO A 68 -23.02 8.46 0.97
N PHE A 69 -21.72 8.47 1.27
CA PHE A 69 -20.94 7.24 1.30
C PHE A 69 -21.43 6.33 2.42
N VAL A 70 -21.52 5.04 2.13
CA VAL A 70 -21.64 4.01 3.15
C VAL A 70 -20.26 3.83 3.79
N GLU A 71 -20.17 4.09 5.10
CA GLU A 71 -18.91 3.99 5.85
C GLU A 71 -18.43 2.52 5.97
N PRO A 72 -17.13 2.29 6.16
CA PRO A 72 -16.59 0.95 6.38
C PRO A 72 -17.29 0.25 7.54
N GLN A 73 -17.60 -1.03 7.34
CA GLN A 73 -18.23 -1.91 8.34
C GLN A 73 -19.63 -1.48 8.81
N ALA A 74 -20.26 -0.47 8.19
CA ALA A 74 -21.62 -0.08 8.48
C ALA A 74 -22.62 -1.14 7.98
N TRP A 75 -23.39 -1.73 8.90
CA TRP A 75 -24.37 -2.76 8.58
C TRP A 75 -25.60 -2.15 7.90
N HIS A 76 -26.02 -2.75 6.80
CA HIS A 76 -27.20 -2.28 6.05
C HIS A 76 -27.77 -3.39 5.16
N ARG A 77 -28.94 -3.09 4.57
CA ARG A 77 -29.56 -3.85 3.48
C ARG A 77 -30.28 -2.90 2.54
N VAL A 78 -30.53 -3.36 1.32
CA VAL A 78 -31.28 -2.60 0.32
C VAL A 78 -32.43 -3.41 -0.25
N ALA A 79 -33.51 -2.74 -0.68
CA ALA A 79 -34.64 -3.37 -1.36
C ALA A 79 -35.15 -2.46 -2.49
N PRO A 80 -35.49 -3.00 -3.68
CA PRO A 80 -36.16 -2.22 -4.71
C PRO A 80 -37.56 -1.86 -4.26
N LEU A 81 -37.98 -0.60 -4.49
CA LEU A 81 -39.33 -0.11 -4.23
C LEU A 81 -40.12 0.19 -5.50
N SER A 82 -39.49 0.10 -6.67
CA SER A 82 -40.15 0.28 -7.96
C SER A 82 -39.57 -0.71 -8.98
N ASP A 83 -40.39 -1.14 -9.94
CA ASP A 83 -40.01 -2.13 -10.97
C ASP A 83 -39.03 -1.54 -12.00
N ASP A 84 -39.02 -0.21 -12.17
CA ASP A 84 -38.11 0.54 -13.05
C ASP A 84 -36.75 0.91 -12.41
N LEU A 85 -36.43 0.33 -11.26
CA LEU A 85 -35.16 0.61 -10.59
C LEU A 85 -33.96 0.32 -11.52
N GLU A 86 -33.08 1.31 -11.68
CA GLU A 86 -31.75 1.17 -12.23
C GLU A 86 -30.74 1.80 -11.28
N CYS A 87 -29.75 1.03 -10.83
CA CYS A 87 -28.72 1.50 -9.91
C CYS A 87 -27.38 0.80 -10.11
N PHE A 88 -26.30 1.39 -9.61
CA PHE A 88 -24.99 0.74 -9.53
C PHE A 88 -24.27 1.13 -8.23
N LEU A 89 -23.24 0.35 -7.89
CA LEU A 89 -22.42 0.51 -6.70
C LEU A 89 -20.94 0.66 -7.07
N GLU A 90 -20.29 1.62 -6.46
CA GLU A 90 -18.86 1.83 -6.55
C GLU A 90 -18.20 1.64 -5.19
N PHE A 91 -17.01 1.03 -5.18
CA PHE A 91 -16.20 0.88 -3.98
C PHE A 91 -15.00 1.81 -4.01
N TYR A 92 -14.76 2.44 -2.87
CA TYR A 92 -13.73 3.45 -2.68
C TYR A 92 -12.81 3.06 -1.53
N CYS A 93 -11.57 3.54 -1.57
CA CYS A 93 -10.61 3.39 -0.49
C CYS A 93 -9.65 4.60 -0.44
N GLU A 94 -8.85 4.68 0.61
CA GLU A 94 -7.72 5.61 0.63
C GLU A 94 -6.70 5.23 -0.45
N PRO A 95 -5.97 6.20 -1.06
CA PRO A 95 -5.04 5.94 -2.17
C PRO A 95 -4.00 4.84 -1.88
N LYS A 96 -3.47 4.77 -0.66
CA LYS A 96 -2.50 3.74 -0.24
C LYS A 96 -3.03 2.31 -0.32
N ASN A 97 -4.36 2.13 -0.28
CA ASN A 97 -5.03 0.82 -0.32
C ASN A 97 -5.58 0.48 -1.72
N TYR A 98 -5.40 1.36 -2.73
CA TYR A 98 -5.98 1.18 -4.06
C TYR A 98 -5.53 -0.14 -4.70
N PHE A 99 -4.23 -0.36 -4.81
CA PHE A 99 -3.67 -1.56 -5.44
C PHE A 99 -3.95 -2.83 -4.62
N LYS A 100 -3.93 -2.72 -3.29
CA LYS A 100 -4.36 -3.80 -2.40
C LYS A 100 -5.78 -4.26 -2.71
N ASN A 101 -6.71 -3.33 -2.80
CA ASN A 101 -8.13 -3.66 -2.97
C ASN A 101 -8.47 -4.11 -4.39
N LYS A 102 -7.72 -3.63 -5.39
CA LYS A 102 -7.97 -3.92 -6.81
C LYS A 102 -7.24 -5.18 -7.30
N TYR A 103 -6.02 -5.43 -6.81
CA TYR A 103 -5.12 -6.47 -7.32
C TYR A 103 -4.68 -7.48 -6.26
N ASP A 104 -5.19 -7.37 -5.03
CA ASP A 104 -4.91 -8.27 -3.90
C ASP A 104 -3.41 -8.36 -3.53
N ILE A 105 -2.67 -7.28 -3.70
CA ILE A 105 -1.29 -7.15 -3.22
C ILE A 105 -1.24 -6.46 -1.85
N ASN A 106 -0.07 -6.48 -1.21
CA ASN A 106 0.11 -5.72 0.03
C ASN A 106 -0.10 -4.21 -0.22
N PRO A 107 -0.63 -3.45 0.75
CA PRO A 107 -0.70 -1.99 0.63
C PRO A 107 0.71 -1.38 0.56
N ALA A 108 0.81 -0.14 0.07
CA ALA A 108 2.07 0.61 0.16
C ALA A 108 2.59 0.61 1.60
N HIS A 109 3.91 0.50 1.78
CA HIS A 109 4.52 0.41 3.09
C HIS A 109 4.23 1.69 3.90
N SER A 110 3.88 1.53 5.19
CA SER A 110 3.53 2.68 6.05
C SER A 110 4.61 3.76 6.09
N GLU A 111 5.87 3.36 6.10
CA GLU A 111 7.01 4.29 6.09
C GLU A 111 7.15 5.05 4.77
N VAL A 112 6.77 4.43 3.64
CA VAL A 112 6.69 5.13 2.35
C VAL A 112 5.58 6.17 2.38
N VAL A 113 4.41 5.81 2.89
CA VAL A 113 3.28 6.76 3.03
C VAL A 113 3.66 7.92 3.96
N GLU A 114 4.36 7.65 5.06
CA GLU A 114 4.82 8.68 6.01
C GLU A 114 5.86 9.61 5.38
N ALA A 115 6.81 9.08 4.61
CA ALA A 115 7.85 9.85 3.91
C ALA A 115 7.25 10.91 2.96
N LEU A 116 6.05 10.67 2.41
CA LEU A 116 5.39 11.63 1.51
C LEU A 116 4.89 12.91 2.21
N LYS A 117 4.93 12.99 3.51
CA LYS A 117 4.73 14.26 4.24
C LYS A 117 5.88 15.24 3.97
N THR A 118 7.07 14.73 3.69
CA THR A 118 8.30 15.48 3.44
C THR A 118 8.70 15.49 1.98
N ILE A 119 8.60 14.33 1.30
CA ILE A 119 9.09 14.13 -0.06
C ILE A 119 7.95 14.39 -1.07
N LYS A 120 8.22 15.25 -2.04
CA LYS A 120 7.31 15.53 -3.17
C LYS A 120 7.68 14.66 -4.37
N PRO A 121 6.80 14.52 -5.38
CA PRO A 121 7.09 13.77 -6.59
C PRO A 121 8.46 14.13 -7.18
N CYS A 122 9.29 13.13 -7.37
CA CYS A 122 10.68 13.23 -7.82
C CYS A 122 11.14 11.93 -8.46
N LYS A 123 12.37 11.89 -8.96
CA LYS A 123 12.99 10.71 -9.54
C LYS A 123 13.33 9.70 -8.44
N THR A 124 12.69 8.53 -8.49
CA THR A 124 12.66 7.57 -7.39
C THR A 124 13.09 6.19 -7.83
N LEU A 125 13.89 5.51 -6.99
CA LEU A 125 14.24 4.10 -7.12
C LEU A 125 13.57 3.28 -6.00
N ASP A 126 12.79 2.28 -6.38
CA ASP A 126 12.29 1.21 -5.49
C ASP A 126 13.22 0.00 -5.62
N LEU A 127 14.15 -0.14 -4.67
CA LEU A 127 15.19 -1.15 -4.67
C LEU A 127 14.69 -2.40 -3.93
N GLY A 128 14.41 -3.47 -4.68
CA GLY A 128 13.71 -4.66 -4.20
C GLY A 128 12.19 -4.44 -4.21
N SER A 129 11.66 -4.06 -5.39
CA SER A 129 10.27 -3.64 -5.55
C SER A 129 9.24 -4.76 -5.36
N GLY A 130 9.64 -6.03 -5.54
CA GLY A 130 8.72 -7.15 -5.56
C GLY A 130 7.60 -6.94 -6.57
N GLN A 131 6.35 -7.21 -6.18
CA GLN A 131 5.15 -6.97 -6.99
C GLN A 131 4.78 -5.46 -7.15
N GLY A 132 5.63 -4.55 -6.67
CA GLY A 132 5.50 -3.11 -6.91
C GLY A 132 4.52 -2.37 -6.00
N ARG A 133 4.21 -2.85 -4.80
CA ARG A 133 3.28 -2.16 -3.88
C ARG A 133 3.62 -0.68 -3.65
N ASN A 134 4.90 -0.34 -3.54
CA ASN A 134 5.36 1.04 -3.39
C ASN A 134 5.49 1.73 -4.75
N SER A 135 6.06 1.05 -5.75
CA SER A 135 6.28 1.58 -7.09
C SER A 135 4.97 2.04 -7.75
N LEU A 136 3.92 1.20 -7.72
CA LEU A 136 2.60 1.50 -8.25
C LEU A 136 1.96 2.69 -7.52
N PHE A 137 2.07 2.70 -6.18
CA PHE A 137 1.52 3.78 -5.36
C PHE A 137 2.21 5.12 -5.64
N LEU A 138 3.56 5.14 -5.67
CA LEU A 138 4.34 6.35 -5.93
C LEU A 138 4.12 6.86 -7.36
N SER A 139 4.12 5.98 -8.36
CA SER A 139 3.86 6.36 -9.76
C SER A 139 2.46 6.97 -9.91
N LYS A 140 1.44 6.42 -9.25
CA LYS A 140 0.07 7.00 -9.25
C LYS A 140 0.01 8.39 -8.60
N LEU A 141 0.97 8.74 -7.76
CA LEU A 141 1.12 10.06 -7.15
C LEU A 141 2.04 11.01 -7.95
N GLY A 142 2.49 10.59 -9.14
CA GLY A 142 3.28 11.42 -10.06
C GLY A 142 4.79 11.35 -9.85
N PHE A 143 5.33 10.39 -9.09
CA PHE A 143 6.77 10.13 -9.02
C PHE A 143 7.28 9.48 -10.32
N GLU A 144 8.49 9.85 -10.77
CA GLU A 144 9.20 9.14 -11.84
C GLU A 144 9.87 7.90 -11.24
N VAL A 145 9.21 6.73 -11.37
CA VAL A 145 9.63 5.51 -10.65
C VAL A 145 10.47 4.60 -11.53
N THR A 146 11.61 4.19 -11.00
CA THR A 146 12.37 3.00 -11.43
C THR A 146 12.18 1.92 -10.38
N ALA A 147 11.73 0.74 -10.78
CA ALA A 147 11.48 -0.41 -9.92
C ALA A 147 12.40 -1.55 -10.32
N VAL A 148 13.17 -2.07 -9.37
CA VAL A 148 14.11 -3.17 -9.64
C VAL A 148 13.97 -4.29 -8.61
N ASP A 149 14.07 -5.53 -9.09
CA ASP A 149 14.06 -6.75 -8.27
C ASP A 149 14.73 -7.90 -9.03
N ASN A 150 15.10 -8.98 -8.37
CA ASN A 150 15.58 -10.21 -9.03
C ASN A 150 14.46 -11.25 -9.23
N ASN A 151 13.27 -11.03 -8.67
CA ASN A 151 12.11 -11.91 -8.79
C ASN A 151 11.34 -11.62 -10.09
N ILE A 152 11.64 -12.35 -11.15
CA ILE A 152 11.05 -12.14 -12.48
C ILE A 152 9.52 -12.24 -12.48
N PRO A 153 8.87 -13.26 -11.86
CA PRO A 153 7.39 -13.30 -11.77
C PRO A 153 6.78 -12.07 -11.10
N ALA A 154 7.44 -11.51 -10.09
CA ALA A 154 6.98 -10.29 -9.42
C ALA A 154 7.09 -9.06 -10.35
N LEU A 155 8.16 -8.96 -11.12
CA LEU A 155 8.35 -7.88 -12.12
C LEU A 155 7.35 -7.99 -13.27
N GLU A 156 7.04 -9.20 -13.74
CA GLU A 156 6.01 -9.43 -14.76
C GLU A 156 4.64 -8.95 -14.29
N PHE A 157 4.24 -9.30 -13.06
CA PHE A 157 3.01 -8.80 -12.45
C PHE A 157 2.99 -7.27 -12.37
N LEU A 158 4.09 -6.65 -11.92
CA LEU A 158 4.22 -5.18 -11.85
C LEU A 158 4.09 -4.56 -13.25
N MET A 159 4.71 -5.14 -14.27
CA MET A 159 4.64 -4.66 -15.66
C MET A 159 3.22 -4.71 -16.21
N GLU A 160 2.50 -5.82 -16.01
CA GLU A 160 1.11 -5.96 -16.44
C GLU A 160 0.21 -4.96 -15.72
N THR A 161 0.35 -4.85 -14.39
CA THR A 161 -0.45 -3.93 -13.60
C THR A 161 -0.19 -2.48 -13.99
N SER A 162 1.07 -2.09 -14.22
CA SER A 162 1.41 -0.72 -14.64
C SER A 162 0.79 -0.37 -16.01
N LYS A 163 0.75 -1.31 -16.96
CA LYS A 163 0.11 -1.14 -18.27
C LYS A 163 -1.41 -0.93 -18.12
N ILE A 164 -2.09 -1.78 -17.31
CA ILE A 164 -3.54 -1.67 -17.07
C ILE A 164 -3.89 -0.31 -16.43
N GLU A 165 -3.04 0.17 -15.54
CA GLU A 165 -3.24 1.43 -14.81
C GLU A 165 -2.72 2.67 -15.57
N ASN A 166 -2.12 2.49 -16.76
CA ASN A 166 -1.45 3.55 -17.54
C ASN A 166 -0.39 4.30 -16.72
N LEU A 167 0.44 3.57 -15.97
CA LEU A 167 1.54 4.11 -15.18
C LEU A 167 2.86 3.91 -15.90
N ASP A 168 3.66 4.98 -15.99
CA ASP A 168 5.01 4.93 -16.56
C ASP A 168 6.02 4.58 -15.47
N ILE A 169 6.36 3.28 -15.36
CA ILE A 169 7.34 2.76 -14.40
C ILE A 169 8.45 2.08 -15.19
N LYS A 170 9.69 2.50 -14.99
CA LYS A 170 10.87 1.82 -15.51
C LYS A 170 11.12 0.55 -14.68
N ILE A 171 10.93 -0.62 -15.28
CA ILE A 171 11.03 -1.91 -14.59
C ILE A 171 12.23 -2.68 -15.11
N GLY A 172 13.04 -3.23 -14.20
CA GLY A 172 14.23 -3.98 -14.58
C GLY A 172 14.63 -5.06 -13.59
N SER A 173 15.22 -6.15 -14.12
CA SER A 173 15.87 -7.15 -13.29
C SER A 173 17.19 -6.61 -12.75
N TYR A 174 17.42 -6.77 -11.44
CA TYR A 174 18.64 -6.30 -10.79
C TYR A 174 18.96 -7.14 -9.55
N ASP A 175 20.20 -7.63 -9.49
CA ASP A 175 20.73 -8.26 -8.28
C ASP A 175 21.37 -7.20 -7.39
N ILE A 176 20.76 -6.95 -6.24
CA ILE A 176 21.19 -5.94 -5.28
C ILE A 176 22.59 -6.24 -4.72
N ASN A 177 22.98 -7.52 -4.60
CA ASN A 177 24.31 -7.92 -4.14
C ASN A 177 25.46 -7.34 -4.99
N THR A 178 25.19 -6.99 -6.23
CA THR A 178 26.20 -6.41 -7.14
C THR A 178 26.62 -4.99 -6.79
N ALA A 179 25.78 -4.25 -6.05
CA ALA A 179 25.98 -2.84 -5.71
C ALA A 179 26.38 -1.97 -6.93
N ALA A 180 25.69 -2.16 -8.07
CA ALA A 180 26.08 -1.61 -9.37
C ALA A 180 25.05 -0.63 -9.96
N LEU A 181 24.32 0.13 -9.11
CA LEU A 181 23.47 1.23 -9.54
C LEU A 181 24.34 2.29 -10.26
N ARG A 182 23.86 2.78 -11.41
CA ARG A 182 24.60 3.77 -12.22
C ARG A 182 23.89 5.10 -12.39
N ASN A 183 22.57 5.10 -12.17
CA ASN A 183 21.76 6.32 -12.29
C ASN A 183 21.61 6.96 -10.91
N THR A 184 21.47 8.28 -10.90
CA THR A 184 21.16 9.01 -9.67
C THR A 184 19.66 9.24 -9.48
N TYR A 185 19.23 9.37 -8.22
CA TYR A 185 17.86 9.52 -7.80
C TYR A 185 17.74 10.56 -6.70
N ASP A 186 16.57 11.17 -6.58
CA ASP A 186 16.25 12.07 -5.47
C ASP A 186 15.66 11.32 -4.28
N PHE A 187 15.12 10.13 -4.53
CA PHE A 187 14.60 9.26 -3.48
C PHE A 187 14.92 7.79 -3.80
N ILE A 188 15.65 7.12 -2.92
CA ILE A 188 15.90 5.67 -2.99
C ILE A 188 15.23 5.03 -1.78
N LEU A 189 14.33 4.06 -2.04
CA LEU A 189 13.70 3.29 -0.99
C LEU A 189 14.05 1.81 -1.09
N SER A 190 14.23 1.16 0.07
CA SER A 190 14.40 -0.28 0.21
C SER A 190 13.66 -0.75 1.46
N THR A 191 12.47 -1.34 1.28
CA THR A 191 11.59 -1.69 2.40
C THR A 191 11.42 -3.19 2.54
N VAL A 192 11.95 -3.76 3.62
CA VAL A 192 11.88 -5.21 3.91
C VAL A 192 12.64 -6.04 2.86
N VAL A 193 13.83 -5.58 2.48
CA VAL A 193 14.66 -6.16 1.40
C VAL A 193 16.05 -6.54 1.88
N LEU A 194 16.77 -5.63 2.57
CA LEU A 194 18.19 -5.82 2.87
C LEU A 194 18.47 -7.08 3.71
N MET A 195 17.50 -7.58 4.48
CA MET A 195 17.64 -8.83 5.21
C MET A 195 17.80 -10.07 4.31
N PHE A 196 17.51 -9.98 3.01
CA PHE A 196 17.67 -11.07 2.04
C PHE A 196 18.96 -10.96 1.23
N ILE A 197 19.79 -9.94 1.49
CA ILE A 197 21.05 -9.68 0.82
C ILE A 197 22.17 -10.37 1.60
N GLU A 198 23.22 -10.80 0.90
CA GLU A 198 24.40 -11.40 1.52
C GLU A 198 25.10 -10.37 2.44
N GLU A 199 25.44 -10.80 3.66
CA GLU A 199 26.01 -9.92 4.69
C GLU A 199 27.24 -9.16 4.18
N GLN A 200 28.15 -9.84 3.45
CA GLN A 200 29.36 -9.21 2.91
C GLN A 200 29.06 -8.14 1.85
N SER A 201 27.89 -8.14 1.22
CA SER A 201 27.51 -7.17 0.20
C SER A 201 26.91 -5.90 0.79
N ILE A 202 26.40 -5.93 2.03
CA ILE A 202 25.66 -4.83 2.65
C ILE A 202 26.43 -3.50 2.67
N PRO A 203 27.73 -3.45 3.07
CA PRO A 203 28.46 -2.19 3.09
C PRO A 203 28.54 -1.52 1.69
N ASN A 204 28.76 -2.32 0.65
CA ASN A 204 28.83 -1.84 -0.72
C ASN A 204 27.45 -1.43 -1.25
N VAL A 205 26.40 -2.17 -0.91
CA VAL A 205 25.01 -1.85 -1.29
C VAL A 205 24.61 -0.49 -0.68
N ILE A 206 24.84 -0.29 0.62
CA ILE A 206 24.52 0.97 1.29
C ILE A 206 25.35 2.11 0.69
N LYS A 207 26.65 1.91 0.51
CA LYS A 207 27.51 2.92 -0.12
C LYS A 207 27.00 3.28 -1.52
N ASN A 208 26.64 2.30 -2.34
CA ASN A 208 26.12 2.54 -3.68
C ASN A 208 24.78 3.30 -3.64
N MET A 209 23.87 2.98 -2.70
CA MET A 209 22.65 3.78 -2.50
C MET A 209 22.99 5.24 -2.17
N GLN A 210 23.94 5.47 -1.27
CA GLN A 210 24.39 6.82 -0.89
C GLN A 210 25.02 7.57 -2.06
N ASP A 211 25.91 6.92 -2.82
CA ASP A 211 26.60 7.51 -3.98
C ASP A 211 25.58 7.90 -5.08
N GLN A 212 24.57 7.08 -5.29
CA GLN A 212 23.54 7.31 -6.30
C GLN A 212 22.35 8.17 -5.83
N THR A 213 22.40 8.68 -4.62
CA THR A 213 21.42 9.68 -4.16
C THR A 213 21.94 11.09 -4.44
N ASN A 214 21.13 11.92 -5.10
CA ASN A 214 21.45 13.32 -5.36
C ASN A 214 21.61 14.11 -4.05
N LEU A 215 22.40 15.18 -4.06
CA LEU A 215 22.48 16.10 -2.93
C LEU A 215 21.09 16.67 -2.64
N GLY A 216 20.67 16.67 -1.37
CA GLY A 216 19.33 17.02 -0.95
C GLY A 216 18.29 15.90 -1.11
N GLY A 217 18.66 14.78 -1.73
CA GLY A 217 17.83 13.59 -1.88
C GLY A 217 17.76 12.74 -0.60
N TYR A 218 16.96 11.67 -0.65
CA TYR A 218 16.58 10.88 0.52
C TYR A 218 16.82 9.39 0.31
N ASN A 219 17.21 8.69 1.39
CA ASN A 219 17.12 7.23 1.48
C ASN A 219 16.12 6.83 2.56
N LEU A 220 15.23 5.87 2.20
CA LEU A 220 14.31 5.20 3.12
C LEU A 220 14.69 3.72 3.20
N ILE A 221 15.07 3.25 4.38
CA ILE A 221 15.40 1.84 4.62
C ILE A 221 14.54 1.32 5.76
N VAL A 222 13.96 0.13 5.53
CA VAL A 222 13.30 -0.68 6.57
C VAL A 222 13.82 -2.09 6.45
N ALA A 223 14.53 -2.59 7.45
CA ALA A 223 15.09 -3.94 7.42
C ALA A 223 15.10 -4.58 8.81
N ALA A 224 15.06 -5.92 8.85
CA ALA A 224 15.08 -6.67 10.09
C ALA A 224 16.38 -6.46 10.87
N MET A 225 16.25 -6.53 12.18
CA MET A 225 17.36 -6.48 13.13
C MET A 225 17.45 -7.79 13.94
N SER A 226 18.64 -8.05 14.45
CA SER A 226 18.90 -9.05 15.49
C SER A 226 19.83 -8.45 16.54
N THR A 227 19.33 -8.30 17.75
CA THR A 227 20.04 -7.74 18.89
C THR A 227 20.19 -8.78 19.99
N ASP A 228 21.11 -8.59 20.94
CA ASP A 228 21.36 -9.57 22.01
C ASP A 228 20.13 -9.79 22.89
N ASP A 229 19.36 -8.72 23.14
CA ASP A 229 18.12 -8.77 23.92
C ASP A 229 16.91 -9.29 23.10
N THR A 230 17.00 -9.24 21.77
CA THR A 230 15.92 -9.67 20.86
C THR A 230 16.51 -10.29 19.60
N PRO A 231 16.96 -11.55 19.66
CA PRO A 231 17.43 -12.27 18.48
C PRO A 231 16.34 -12.41 17.42
N CYS A 232 16.69 -12.28 16.14
CA CYS A 232 15.74 -12.45 15.05
C CYS A 232 15.29 -13.94 14.97
N PRO A 233 13.98 -14.22 14.99
CA PRO A 233 13.48 -15.60 14.97
C PRO A 233 13.54 -16.26 13.59
N LEU A 234 13.95 -15.52 12.55
CA LEU A 234 14.01 -16.00 11.17
C LEU A 234 15.45 -16.06 10.67
N PRO A 235 15.83 -17.06 9.88
CA PRO A 235 17.18 -17.24 9.38
C PRO A 235 17.44 -16.35 8.16
N PHE A 236 17.44 -15.04 8.36
CA PHE A 236 17.83 -14.12 7.29
C PHE A 236 19.34 -14.16 7.04
N PRO A 237 19.80 -14.04 5.79
CA PRO A 237 21.23 -13.88 5.46
C PRO A 237 21.90 -12.73 6.20
N PHE A 238 21.14 -11.63 6.42
CA PHE A 238 21.61 -10.44 7.11
C PHE A 238 20.53 -9.86 8.03
N THR A 239 20.96 -9.28 9.13
CA THR A 239 20.12 -8.46 10.03
C THR A 239 20.99 -7.36 10.65
N PHE A 240 20.50 -6.14 10.71
CA PHE A 240 21.20 -5.05 11.37
C PHE A 240 21.38 -5.31 12.85
N LYS A 241 22.54 -4.90 13.39
CA LYS A 241 22.80 -4.75 14.82
C LYS A 241 22.28 -3.41 15.32
N GLU A 242 22.22 -3.26 16.65
CA GLU A 242 21.84 -2.01 17.27
C GLU A 242 22.72 -0.83 16.77
N ASN A 243 22.08 0.27 16.35
CA ASN A 243 22.70 1.47 15.77
C ASN A 243 23.54 1.26 14.49
N GLU A 244 23.67 0.06 13.95
CA GLU A 244 24.50 -0.22 12.77
C GLU A 244 24.06 0.60 11.55
N LEU A 245 22.74 0.61 11.23
CA LEU A 245 22.22 1.41 10.12
C LEU A 245 22.46 2.91 10.33
N LYS A 246 22.37 3.39 11.58
CA LYS A 246 22.64 4.76 11.94
C LYS A 246 24.11 5.15 11.69
N GLU A 247 25.04 4.26 11.96
CA GLU A 247 26.48 4.51 11.73
C GLU A 247 26.79 4.63 10.24
N TYR A 248 26.16 3.82 9.35
CA TYR A 248 26.31 3.96 7.90
C TYR A 248 25.88 5.36 7.40
N TYR A 249 24.90 6.00 8.04
CA TYR A 249 24.34 7.28 7.61
C TYR A 249 24.67 8.45 8.56
N LYS A 250 25.69 8.34 9.41
CA LYS A 250 26.05 9.36 10.41
C LYS A 250 26.32 10.76 9.85
N ASP A 251 26.70 10.86 8.58
CA ASP A 251 26.94 12.13 7.88
C ASP A 251 25.70 12.69 7.15
N TRP A 252 24.54 12.05 7.32
CA TRP A 252 23.26 12.44 6.74
C TRP A 252 22.34 13.06 7.80
N GLU A 253 21.39 13.87 7.37
CA GLU A 253 20.34 14.39 8.25
C GLU A 253 19.25 13.36 8.46
N PHE A 254 19.07 12.86 9.68
CA PHE A 254 17.98 11.94 10.00
C PHE A 254 16.66 12.70 10.11
N ILE A 255 15.72 12.44 9.20
CA ILE A 255 14.34 12.90 9.30
C ILE A 255 13.55 11.98 10.24
N LYS A 256 13.85 10.68 10.17
CA LYS A 256 13.31 9.65 11.06
C LYS A 256 14.35 8.56 11.27
N TYR A 257 14.45 8.10 12.51
CA TYR A 257 15.20 6.89 12.85
C TYR A 257 14.55 6.20 14.05
N ASN A 258 14.30 4.91 13.97
CA ASN A 258 13.96 4.07 15.12
C ASN A 258 14.35 2.61 14.88
N GLU A 259 14.36 1.83 15.96
CA GLU A 259 14.65 0.40 16.00
C GLU A 259 13.51 -0.33 16.72
N ASP A 260 12.28 -0.07 16.29
CA ASP A 260 11.08 -0.51 16.96
C ASP A 260 10.65 -1.92 16.54
N PHE A 261 9.80 -2.52 17.37
CA PHE A 261 9.10 -3.75 17.02
C PHE A 261 8.09 -3.53 15.90
N GLY A 262 8.13 -4.43 14.93
CA GLY A 262 7.16 -4.51 13.84
C GLY A 262 6.70 -5.95 13.61
N GLN A 263 5.88 -6.13 12.58
CA GLN A 263 5.37 -7.44 12.20
C GLN A 263 5.56 -7.66 10.69
N LEU A 264 6.03 -8.84 10.32
CA LEU A 264 6.00 -9.29 8.93
C LEU A 264 4.57 -9.66 8.51
N HIS A 265 4.30 -9.63 7.21
CA HIS A 265 3.06 -10.20 6.67
C HIS A 265 3.05 -11.73 6.73
N LYS A 266 4.23 -12.36 6.77
CA LYS A 266 4.39 -13.82 6.95
C LYS A 266 3.89 -14.24 8.33
N THR A 267 3.19 -15.37 8.37
CA THR A 267 2.66 -15.98 9.60
C THR A 267 3.39 -17.27 9.94
N ASP A 268 3.37 -17.63 11.21
CA ASP A 268 3.76 -18.94 11.72
C ASP A 268 2.70 -20.02 11.42
N ALA A 269 2.94 -21.25 11.86
CA ALA A 269 2.01 -22.37 11.69
C ALA A 269 0.65 -22.16 12.41
N ASN A 270 0.58 -21.26 13.38
CA ASN A 270 -0.62 -20.93 14.15
C ASN A 270 -1.36 -19.70 13.57
N GLY A 271 -0.87 -19.14 12.46
CA GLY A 271 -1.45 -17.94 11.83
C GLY A 271 -1.02 -16.62 12.48
N ASN A 272 -0.11 -16.61 13.46
CA ASN A 272 0.41 -15.40 14.08
C ASN A 272 1.49 -14.78 13.23
N ARG A 273 1.47 -13.44 13.07
CA ARG A 273 2.52 -12.73 12.37
C ARG A 273 3.83 -12.75 13.17
N PHE A 274 4.95 -12.96 12.48
CA PHE A 274 6.27 -12.83 13.11
C PHE A 274 6.51 -11.40 13.57
N LYS A 275 6.79 -11.25 14.86
CA LYS A 275 7.17 -9.98 15.50
C LYS A 275 8.68 -9.97 15.66
N LEU A 276 9.34 -8.93 15.14
CA LEU A 276 10.78 -8.71 15.24
C LEU A 276 11.09 -7.22 15.26
N ARG A 277 12.33 -6.85 15.62
CA ARG A 277 12.79 -5.46 15.51
C ARG A 277 13.13 -5.11 14.06
N PHE A 278 12.91 -3.84 13.71
CA PHE A 278 13.28 -3.28 12.42
C PHE A 278 14.07 -1.98 12.62
N ALA A 279 15.20 -1.88 11.96
CA ALA A 279 15.83 -0.59 11.72
C ALA A 279 15.02 0.15 10.65
N THR A 280 14.49 1.30 11.02
CA THR A 280 13.70 2.16 10.15
C THR A 280 14.35 3.52 10.07
N MET A 281 14.72 3.94 8.87
CA MET A 281 15.43 5.18 8.63
C MET A 281 14.87 5.92 7.42
N LEU A 282 14.60 7.22 7.60
CA LEU A 282 14.51 8.20 6.52
C LEU A 282 15.59 9.24 6.74
N ALA A 283 16.57 9.30 5.85
CA ALA A 283 17.68 10.23 5.94
C ALA A 283 17.84 11.04 4.66
N LYS A 284 18.30 12.30 4.80
CA LYS A 284 18.54 13.25 3.72
C LYS A 284 20.03 13.47 3.52
N LYS A 285 20.50 13.43 2.28
CA LYS A 285 21.86 13.72 1.90
C LYS A 285 22.14 15.22 1.98
N ILE A 286 23.07 15.63 2.85
CA ILE A 286 23.38 17.05 3.10
C ILE A 286 24.77 17.47 2.61
N LYS A 287 25.61 16.52 2.20
CA LYS A 287 26.96 16.76 1.65
C LYS A 287 27.45 15.59 0.80
#